data_84eadface9729328a234c808a3bf8490
#
_entry.id   84eadface9729328a234c808a3bf8490
#
_cell.length_a   1.000
_cell.length_b   1.000
_cell.length_c   1.000
_cell.angle_alpha   90.00
_cell.angle_beta   90.00
_cell.angle_gamma   90.00
#
_symmetry.space_group_name_H-M   'P 1'
#
loop_
_entity.id
_entity.type
_entity.pdbx_description
1 polymer ?
#
loop_
_entity_poly.entity_id
_entity_poly.type
_entity_poly.pdbx_seq_one_letter_code
_entity_poly.pdbx_strand_id
1 'polypeptide(L)'
;MEGPYRDLGSGFARLAGQEGARRNPSRLRYVEDALAELVRNARDAGASNILVASTLRSRRYRTLAVIDDGTGVPETHRDLIFEPGVTSRHLRPVPDDPAPHGAGLSLYYLKNAAVSAQLLSTSSPTAIKTTFDTRVLPERALQSGSRPSRSNLKATLQRFAKPTGPALYLGSPARILATLLRSRIIQPTELASELRAAAENLGLDLSLRTAQRVWRGQVRPLDAVEVSGGSAPAKERDERPVGGEGPVLALGDEERAAIADILRRAARASYLDLENLKLESRPGEISLRASVYEPEEDYE
;
A
#
# COMPACT_ATOMS: atom_id res chain seq x y z
N MET A 1 -8.20 28.47 -33.79
CA MET A 1 -7.97 28.75 -32.36
C MET A 1 -7.48 27.44 -31.72
N GLU A 2 -6.20 27.35 -31.41
CA GLU A 2 -5.70 26.23 -30.63
C GLU A 2 -6.35 26.33 -29.26
N GLY A 3 -7.04 25.26 -28.84
CA GLY A 3 -7.64 25.16 -27.51
C GLY A 3 -6.57 25.18 -26.44
N PRO A 4 -6.94 25.25 -25.14
CA PRO A 4 -5.99 25.30 -24.03
C PRO A 4 -5.13 24.02 -23.88
N TYR A 5 -5.28 23.07 -24.79
CA TYR A 5 -4.63 21.76 -24.77
C TYR A 5 -3.89 21.50 -26.07
N ARG A 6 -2.65 21.01 -25.96
CA ARG A 6 -1.90 20.44 -27.08
C ARG A 6 -2.07 18.91 -27.02
N ASP A 7 -2.65 18.32 -28.04
CA ASP A 7 -2.78 16.88 -28.17
C ASP A 7 -1.39 16.22 -28.29
N LEU A 8 -1.16 15.17 -27.49
CA LEU A 8 0.05 14.36 -27.50
C LEU A 8 -0.19 12.98 -28.13
N GLY A 9 -1.41 12.69 -28.58
CA GLY A 9 -1.82 11.38 -29.06
C GLY A 9 -2.20 10.40 -27.95
N SER A 10 -2.78 9.26 -28.34
CA SER A 10 -3.19 8.18 -27.42
C SER A 10 -4.06 8.64 -26.24
N GLY A 11 -4.86 9.70 -26.41
CA GLY A 11 -5.73 10.25 -25.37
C GLY A 11 -5.04 11.13 -24.33
N PHE A 12 -3.75 11.46 -24.53
CA PHE A 12 -3.00 12.37 -23.68
C PHE A 12 -2.92 13.77 -24.28
N ALA A 13 -2.94 14.78 -23.44
CA ALA A 13 -2.74 16.15 -23.84
C ALA A 13 -1.88 16.91 -22.83
N ARG A 14 -1.25 17.98 -23.29
CA ARG A 14 -0.55 18.94 -22.45
C ARG A 14 -1.35 20.23 -22.38
N LEU A 15 -1.61 20.71 -21.16
CA LEU A 15 -2.22 22.01 -20.92
C LEU A 15 -1.25 23.13 -21.32
N ALA A 16 -1.70 24.02 -22.20
CA ALA A 16 -0.97 25.24 -22.54
C ALA A 16 -0.94 26.20 -21.33
N GLY A 17 0.18 26.91 -21.15
CA GLY A 17 0.31 27.94 -20.11
C GLY A 17 0.70 27.41 -18.70
N GLN A 18 0.97 26.12 -18.55
CA GLN A 18 1.37 25.52 -17.27
C GLN A 18 2.84 25.83 -16.86
N GLU A 19 3.53 26.68 -17.61
CA GLU A 19 4.85 27.19 -17.17
C GLU A 19 4.76 27.94 -15.83
N GLY A 20 3.60 28.51 -15.49
CA GLY A 20 3.27 29.05 -14.18
C GLY A 20 3.22 28.00 -13.05
N ALA A 21 3.06 26.70 -13.35
CA ALA A 21 3.04 25.63 -12.36
C ALA A 21 4.37 25.49 -11.60
N ARG A 22 5.48 25.87 -12.22
CA ARG A 22 6.80 25.93 -11.56
C ARG A 22 6.84 26.92 -10.40
N ARG A 23 5.92 27.89 -10.35
CA ARG A 23 5.79 28.92 -9.31
C ARG A 23 4.80 28.55 -8.21
N ASN A 24 3.94 27.57 -8.44
CA ASN A 24 2.98 27.11 -7.43
C ASN A 24 3.65 26.12 -6.48
N PRO A 25 3.54 26.33 -5.15
CA PRO A 25 4.07 25.36 -4.19
C PRO A 25 3.38 24.01 -4.37
N SER A 26 4.14 22.93 -4.22
CA SER A 26 3.58 21.58 -4.20
C SER A 26 2.47 21.50 -3.17
N ARG A 27 1.33 20.89 -3.53
CA ARG A 27 0.25 20.59 -2.58
C ARG A 27 0.57 19.40 -1.69
N LEU A 28 1.65 18.67 -1.99
CA LEU A 28 2.09 17.52 -1.20
C LEU A 28 2.75 18.02 0.09
N ARG A 29 2.13 17.73 1.21
CA ARG A 29 2.63 18.04 2.56
C ARG A 29 3.11 16.80 3.30
N TYR A 30 2.60 15.65 2.92
CA TYR A 30 2.83 14.35 3.55
C TYR A 30 2.96 13.25 2.49
N VAL A 31 3.62 12.15 2.86
CA VAL A 31 3.69 10.94 2.01
C VAL A 31 2.30 10.42 1.66
N GLU A 32 1.34 10.55 2.58
CA GLU A 32 -0.06 10.16 2.36
C GLU A 32 -0.76 10.99 1.28
N ASP A 33 -0.35 12.24 1.08
CA ASP A 33 -0.88 13.06 -0.01
C ASP A 33 -0.39 12.52 -1.36
N ALA A 34 0.90 12.12 -1.42
CA ALA A 34 1.47 11.48 -2.61
C ALA A 34 0.77 10.14 -2.93
N LEU A 35 0.53 9.31 -1.90
CA LEU A 35 -0.25 8.08 -2.07
C LEU A 35 -1.65 8.38 -2.61
N ALA A 36 -2.34 9.39 -2.08
CA ALA A 36 -3.67 9.78 -2.53
C ALA A 36 -3.68 10.15 -4.02
N GLU A 37 -2.68 10.90 -4.50
CA GLU A 37 -2.56 11.25 -5.92
C GLU A 37 -2.31 10.01 -6.80
N LEU A 38 -1.45 9.09 -6.37
CA LEU A 38 -1.21 7.83 -7.11
C LEU A 38 -2.48 6.97 -7.21
N VAL A 39 -3.24 6.85 -6.12
CA VAL A 39 -4.51 6.11 -6.10
C VAL A 39 -5.57 6.79 -6.99
N ARG A 40 -5.63 8.13 -7.01
CA ARG A 40 -6.52 8.86 -7.92
C ARG A 40 -6.17 8.57 -9.39
N ASN A 41 -4.89 8.62 -9.73
CA ASN A 41 -4.44 8.33 -11.10
C ASN A 41 -4.80 6.90 -11.52
N ALA A 42 -4.63 5.90 -10.66
CA ALA A 42 -5.03 4.52 -10.94
C ALA A 42 -6.56 4.40 -11.12
N ARG A 43 -7.36 5.06 -10.27
CA ARG A 43 -8.82 5.12 -10.45
C ARG A 43 -9.22 5.80 -11.76
N ASP A 44 -8.53 6.87 -12.11
CA ASP A 44 -8.76 7.60 -13.35
C ASP A 44 -8.40 6.77 -14.57
N ALA A 45 -7.46 5.85 -14.46
CA ALA A 45 -7.14 4.85 -15.46
C ALA A 45 -8.16 3.69 -15.51
N GLY A 46 -9.21 3.73 -14.68
CA GLY A 46 -10.27 2.71 -14.66
C GLY A 46 -9.84 1.40 -14.01
N ALA A 47 -8.86 1.43 -13.13
CA ALA A 47 -8.38 0.23 -12.43
C ALA A 47 -9.49 -0.42 -11.60
N SER A 48 -9.55 -1.75 -11.65
CA SER A 48 -10.39 -2.59 -10.78
C SER A 48 -9.65 -3.02 -9.52
N ASN A 49 -8.33 -3.10 -9.59
CA ASN A 49 -7.46 -3.44 -8.47
C ASN A 49 -6.31 -2.42 -8.38
N ILE A 50 -6.08 -1.92 -7.17
CA ILE A 50 -4.96 -1.02 -6.85
C ILE A 50 -4.19 -1.60 -5.67
N LEU A 51 -2.94 -1.98 -5.91
CA LEU A 51 -2.08 -2.64 -4.94
C LEU A 51 -0.94 -1.70 -4.55
N VAL A 52 -0.75 -1.50 -3.26
CA VAL A 52 0.26 -0.60 -2.71
C VAL A 52 1.25 -1.41 -1.88
N ALA A 53 2.45 -1.57 -2.38
CA ALA A 53 3.57 -2.05 -1.58
C ALA A 53 4.23 -0.86 -0.87
N SER A 54 4.52 -1.02 0.42
CA SER A 54 5.16 0.02 1.22
C SER A 54 6.32 -0.56 2.01
N THR A 55 7.48 0.09 1.94
CA THR A 55 8.67 -0.21 2.75
C THR A 55 9.24 1.06 3.35
N LEU A 56 9.86 0.94 4.52
CA LEU A 56 10.60 2.03 5.17
C LEU A 56 12.02 1.57 5.44
N ARG A 57 13.00 2.18 4.77
CA ARG A 57 14.42 1.87 4.97
C ARG A 57 15.09 2.91 5.85
N SER A 58 15.96 2.45 6.75
CA SER A 58 16.74 3.32 7.65
C SER A 58 15.87 4.31 8.43
N ARG A 59 14.61 3.96 8.73
CA ARG A 59 13.61 4.83 9.39
C ARG A 59 13.47 6.22 8.74
N ARG A 60 13.84 6.33 7.48
CA ARG A 60 13.91 7.62 6.76
C ARG A 60 13.33 7.56 5.35
N TYR A 61 13.64 6.52 4.58
CA TYR A 61 13.24 6.45 3.19
C TYR A 61 11.99 5.59 3.03
N ARG A 62 10.85 6.24 2.81
CA ARG A 62 9.59 5.58 2.51
C ARG A 62 9.49 5.31 1.01
N THR A 63 9.44 4.03 0.64
CA THR A 63 9.18 3.63 -0.75
C THR A 63 7.75 3.15 -0.88
N LEU A 64 7.05 3.63 -1.89
CA LEU A 64 5.73 3.18 -2.32
C LEU A 64 5.85 2.64 -3.75
N ALA A 65 5.39 1.42 -3.99
CA ALA A 65 5.11 0.91 -5.33
C ALA A 65 3.60 0.75 -5.46
N VAL A 66 3.00 1.54 -6.34
CA VAL A 66 1.56 1.48 -6.65
C VAL A 66 1.41 0.77 -7.98
N ILE A 67 0.66 -0.32 -7.96
CA ILE A 67 0.44 -1.22 -9.09
C ILE A 67 -1.06 -1.27 -9.34
N ASP A 68 -1.48 -1.10 -10.59
CA ASP A 68 -2.88 -1.11 -10.96
C ASP A 68 -3.13 -1.86 -12.28
N ASP A 69 -4.34 -2.37 -12.46
CA ASP A 69 -4.80 -3.07 -13.65
C ASP A 69 -5.63 -2.17 -14.59
N GLY A 70 -5.42 -0.86 -14.52
CA GLY A 70 -6.08 0.12 -15.37
C GLY A 70 -5.60 0.10 -16.82
N THR A 71 -6.02 1.10 -17.60
CA THR A 71 -5.70 1.22 -19.03
C THR A 71 -4.22 1.41 -19.34
N GLY A 72 -3.41 1.74 -18.31
CA GLY A 72 -1.98 1.94 -18.46
C GLY A 72 -1.60 3.30 -19.06
N VAL A 73 -0.32 3.42 -19.36
CA VAL A 73 0.30 4.58 -20.01
C VAL A 73 0.97 4.11 -21.30
N PRO A 74 0.73 4.75 -22.46
CA PRO A 74 1.45 4.40 -23.69
C PRO A 74 2.97 4.52 -23.50
N GLU A 75 3.75 3.60 -24.06
CA GLU A 75 5.21 3.60 -23.91
C GLU A 75 5.85 4.92 -24.37
N THR A 76 5.28 5.53 -25.41
CA THR A 76 5.71 6.84 -25.92
C THR A 76 5.54 7.99 -24.91
N HIS A 77 4.74 7.79 -23.85
CA HIS A 77 4.47 8.79 -22.83
C HIS A 77 5.15 8.46 -21.48
N ARG A 78 5.95 7.40 -21.40
CA ARG A 78 6.63 6.93 -20.19
C ARG A 78 7.31 8.06 -19.42
N ASP A 79 8.10 8.88 -20.10
CA ASP A 79 8.82 10.00 -19.49
C ASP A 79 7.97 11.26 -19.36
N LEU A 80 6.97 11.40 -20.22
CA LEU A 80 6.13 12.59 -20.28
C LEU A 80 5.13 12.70 -19.12
N ILE A 81 4.71 11.58 -18.53
CA ILE A 81 3.69 11.61 -17.46
C ILE A 81 4.11 12.43 -16.22
N PHE A 82 5.42 12.61 -16.02
CA PHE A 82 5.96 13.42 -14.92
C PHE A 82 6.22 14.88 -15.32
N GLU A 83 5.93 15.26 -16.57
CA GLU A 83 6.03 16.64 -17.03
C GLU A 83 4.80 17.46 -16.62
N PRO A 84 4.95 18.77 -16.35
CA PRO A 84 3.83 19.60 -15.94
C PRO A 84 2.79 19.72 -17.06
N GLY A 85 1.53 19.61 -16.68
CA GLY A 85 0.39 19.76 -17.58
C GLY A 85 0.03 18.54 -18.41
N VAL A 86 0.76 17.43 -18.31
CA VAL A 86 0.45 16.20 -19.03
C VAL A 86 -0.69 15.45 -18.33
N THR A 87 -1.77 15.17 -19.05
CA THR A 87 -2.96 14.51 -18.51
C THR A 87 -3.69 13.70 -19.58
N SER A 88 -4.31 12.60 -19.18
CA SER A 88 -5.25 11.82 -20.01
C SER A 88 -6.72 12.20 -19.76
N ARG A 89 -7.00 13.11 -18.81
CA ARG A 89 -8.35 13.45 -18.34
C ARG A 89 -8.86 14.82 -18.81
N HIS A 90 -8.21 15.47 -19.73
CA HIS A 90 -8.59 16.80 -20.21
C HIS A 90 -10.00 16.89 -20.85
N LEU A 91 -10.57 15.75 -21.28
CA LEU A 91 -11.88 15.68 -21.94
C LEU A 91 -13.01 15.16 -21.03
N ARG A 92 -12.74 14.73 -19.80
CA ARG A 92 -13.74 14.15 -18.90
C ARG A 92 -13.54 14.63 -17.47
N PRO A 93 -14.16 15.78 -17.08
CA PRO A 93 -14.22 16.14 -15.67
C PRO A 93 -14.99 15.07 -14.90
N VAL A 94 -14.45 14.63 -13.75
CA VAL A 94 -15.12 13.68 -12.84
C VAL A 94 -16.05 14.47 -11.93
N PRO A 95 -17.39 14.24 -11.97
CA PRO A 95 -18.37 15.06 -11.24
C PRO A 95 -18.29 14.98 -9.71
N ASP A 96 -17.71 13.90 -9.15
CA ASP A 96 -17.86 13.53 -7.75
C ASP A 96 -16.64 13.82 -6.86
N ASP A 97 -15.64 14.56 -7.32
CA ASP A 97 -14.48 14.90 -6.50
C ASP A 97 -14.38 16.42 -6.31
N PRO A 98 -14.52 16.93 -5.05
CA PRO A 98 -14.51 18.36 -4.77
C PRO A 98 -13.16 19.05 -5.00
N ALA A 99 -12.10 18.29 -5.30
CA ALA A 99 -10.79 18.86 -5.64
C ALA A 99 -10.65 19.00 -7.16
N PRO A 100 -10.12 20.14 -7.68
CA PRO A 100 -9.91 20.30 -9.11
C PRO A 100 -8.86 19.30 -9.59
N HIS A 101 -9.32 18.21 -10.22
CA HIS A 101 -8.49 17.18 -10.85
C HIS A 101 -8.33 17.48 -12.34
N GLY A 102 -7.25 16.96 -12.94
CA GLY A 102 -7.05 17.02 -14.39
C GLY A 102 -6.13 18.12 -14.87
N ALA A 103 -5.52 18.90 -13.96
CA ALA A 103 -4.52 19.89 -14.36
C ALA A 103 -3.17 19.30 -14.82
N GLY A 104 -3.01 17.97 -14.75
CA GLY A 104 -1.77 17.28 -15.16
C GLY A 104 -0.56 17.64 -14.30
N LEU A 105 -0.76 18.00 -13.05
CA LEU A 105 0.30 18.47 -12.13
C LEU A 105 0.63 17.49 -11.03
N SER A 106 -0.22 16.49 -10.77
CA SER A 106 -0.06 15.58 -9.65
C SER A 106 1.25 14.80 -9.70
N LEU A 107 1.54 14.14 -10.81
CA LEU A 107 2.78 13.37 -10.98
C LEU A 107 4.02 14.27 -11.08
N TYR A 108 3.89 15.46 -11.63
CA TYR A 108 4.96 16.47 -11.64
C TYR A 108 5.35 16.88 -10.21
N TYR A 109 4.39 17.24 -9.35
CA TYR A 109 4.67 17.57 -7.96
C TYR A 109 5.20 16.38 -7.16
N LEU A 110 4.69 15.18 -7.46
CA LEU A 110 5.17 13.96 -6.84
C LEU A 110 6.63 13.70 -7.17
N LYS A 111 7.03 13.82 -8.45
CA LYS A 111 8.42 13.67 -8.88
C LYS A 111 9.34 14.67 -8.20
N ASN A 112 8.90 15.93 -8.07
CA ASN A 112 9.69 16.98 -7.42
C ASN A 112 9.82 16.80 -5.90
N ALA A 113 8.85 16.19 -5.24
CA ALA A 113 8.88 15.92 -3.81
C ALA A 113 9.60 14.60 -3.46
N ALA A 114 9.76 13.70 -4.41
CA ALA A 114 10.37 12.39 -4.22
C ALA A 114 11.90 12.45 -4.41
N VAL A 115 12.61 11.59 -3.68
CA VAL A 115 14.02 11.27 -3.98
C VAL A 115 14.13 10.56 -5.34
N SER A 116 13.15 9.70 -5.64
CA SER A 116 13.01 9.06 -6.95
C SER A 116 11.53 8.81 -7.26
N ALA A 117 11.16 8.95 -8.53
CA ALA A 117 9.84 8.58 -9.04
C ALA A 117 10.02 7.99 -10.44
N GLN A 118 9.51 6.79 -10.66
CA GLN A 118 9.70 6.02 -11.88
C GLN A 118 8.42 5.29 -12.26
N LEU A 119 8.08 5.32 -13.55
CA LEU A 119 7.12 4.41 -14.16
C LEU A 119 7.88 3.17 -14.61
N LEU A 120 7.70 2.05 -13.91
CA LEU A 120 8.44 0.82 -14.16
C LEU A 120 7.74 -0.07 -15.18
N SER A 121 6.41 -0.11 -15.14
CA SER A 121 5.58 -0.82 -16.11
C SER A 121 4.52 0.12 -16.66
N THR A 122 4.35 0.14 -17.97
CA THR A 122 3.44 1.02 -18.69
C THR A 122 2.12 0.38 -19.08
N SER A 123 2.10 -0.94 -19.20
CA SER A 123 0.90 -1.72 -19.56
C SER A 123 0.37 -2.49 -18.37
N SER A 124 -0.83 -3.03 -18.48
CA SER A 124 -1.47 -3.79 -17.40
C SER A 124 -0.65 -5.01 -16.97
N PRO A 125 -0.15 -5.02 -15.74
CA PRO A 125 -0.34 -3.97 -14.73
C PRO A 125 0.60 -2.77 -14.93
N THR A 126 0.08 -1.55 -14.64
CA THR A 126 0.89 -0.34 -14.54
C THR A 126 1.59 -0.33 -13.19
N ALA A 127 2.84 0.16 -13.13
CA ALA A 127 3.58 0.23 -11.88
C ALA A 127 4.36 1.53 -11.76
N ILE A 128 4.05 2.33 -10.73
CA ILE A 128 4.78 3.54 -10.37
C ILE A 128 5.45 3.32 -9.02
N LYS A 129 6.78 3.46 -8.99
CA LYS A 129 7.60 3.39 -7.77
C LYS A 129 8.08 4.78 -7.38
N THR A 130 7.90 5.14 -6.12
CA THR A 130 8.34 6.42 -5.57
C THR A 130 9.05 6.21 -4.25
N THR A 131 10.11 6.99 -4.00
CA THR A 131 10.83 6.98 -2.73
C THR A 131 10.88 8.39 -2.17
N PHE A 132 10.48 8.56 -0.92
CA PHE A 132 10.45 9.83 -0.21
C PHE A 132 11.44 9.82 0.96
N ASP A 133 12.13 10.95 1.17
CA ASP A 133 12.84 11.22 2.41
C ASP A 133 11.83 11.79 3.43
N THR A 134 11.50 11.03 4.48
CA THR A 134 10.50 11.45 5.48
C THR A 134 10.95 12.65 6.33
N ARG A 135 12.21 13.07 6.23
CA ARG A 135 12.68 14.32 6.81
C ARG A 135 12.28 15.54 5.97
N VAL A 136 12.08 15.35 4.67
CA VAL A 136 11.69 16.41 3.72
C VAL A 136 10.18 16.39 3.49
N LEU A 137 9.63 15.21 3.21
CA LEU A 137 8.19 14.98 3.09
C LEU A 137 7.75 14.04 4.23
N PRO A 138 7.27 14.55 5.37
CA PRO A 138 6.95 13.75 6.54
C PRO A 138 5.73 12.85 6.30
N GLU A 139 5.59 11.83 7.14
CA GLU A 139 4.35 11.05 7.27
C GLU A 139 3.42 11.71 8.28
N ARG A 140 2.11 11.58 8.10
CA ARG A 140 1.13 12.10 9.06
C ARG A 140 1.23 11.32 10.37
N ALA A 141 1.49 12.02 11.46
CA ALA A 141 1.39 11.43 12.79
C ALA A 141 -0.07 11.09 13.10
N LEU A 142 -0.34 9.84 13.50
CA LEU A 142 -1.60 9.50 14.15
C LEU A 142 -1.56 10.07 15.57
N GLN A 143 -2.41 11.03 15.86
CA GLN A 143 -2.69 11.45 17.23
C GLN A 143 -3.49 10.35 17.95
N SER A 144 -2.81 9.37 18.46
CA SER A 144 -3.38 8.43 19.42
C SER A 144 -2.46 8.41 20.63
N GLY A 145 -3.00 8.86 21.76
CA GLY A 145 -2.26 9.07 23.02
C GLY A 145 -1.66 7.81 23.65
N SER A 146 -1.57 6.68 22.98
CA SER A 146 -1.11 5.43 23.58
C SER A 146 -0.30 4.48 22.68
N ARG A 147 0.03 4.85 21.42
CA ARG A 147 0.83 3.97 20.56
C ARG A 147 1.74 4.77 19.61
N PRO A 148 3.01 4.31 19.40
CA PRO A 148 3.85 4.89 18.36
C PRO A 148 3.14 4.80 17.01
N SER A 149 3.16 5.89 16.27
CA SER A 149 2.41 6.07 15.04
C SER A 149 2.85 5.04 13.99
N ARG A 150 1.98 4.11 13.67
CA ARG A 150 2.09 3.39 12.39
C ARG A 150 1.70 4.35 11.27
N SER A 151 2.37 4.21 10.11
CA SER A 151 2.06 5.01 8.91
C SER A 151 0.56 5.09 8.65
N ASN A 152 0.06 6.28 8.36
CA ASN A 152 -1.36 6.58 8.10
C ASN A 152 -1.80 6.12 6.68
N LEU A 153 -0.98 5.38 5.96
CA LEU A 153 -1.25 4.92 4.60
C LEU A 153 -2.55 4.11 4.53
N LYS A 154 -2.82 3.24 5.52
CA LYS A 154 -4.06 2.45 5.56
C LYS A 154 -5.29 3.36 5.66
N ALA A 155 -5.28 4.33 6.57
CA ALA A 155 -6.37 5.28 6.73
C ALA A 155 -6.56 6.15 5.48
N THR A 156 -5.47 6.47 4.77
CA THR A 156 -5.54 7.17 3.50
C THR A 156 -6.25 6.32 2.44
N LEU A 157 -5.90 5.04 2.30
CA LEU A 157 -6.56 4.13 1.36
C LEU A 157 -8.03 3.89 1.72
N GLN A 158 -8.36 3.77 3.00
CA GLN A 158 -9.74 3.59 3.45
C GLN A 158 -10.67 4.71 2.98
N ARG A 159 -10.19 5.94 2.81
CA ARG A 159 -10.98 7.05 2.25
C ARG A 159 -11.37 6.85 0.78
N PHE A 160 -10.61 6.04 0.04
CA PHE A 160 -10.88 5.70 -1.35
C PHE A 160 -11.69 4.41 -1.51
N ALA A 161 -11.79 3.60 -0.47
CA ALA A 161 -12.56 2.36 -0.50
C ALA A 161 -14.05 2.70 -0.59
N LYS A 162 -14.71 2.24 -1.66
CA LYS A 162 -16.14 2.39 -1.92
C LYS A 162 -16.72 1.03 -2.31
N PRO A 163 -17.99 0.73 -2.03
CA PRO A 163 -18.59 -0.56 -2.39
C PRO A 163 -18.49 -0.88 -3.89
N THR A 164 -18.60 0.13 -4.74
CA THR A 164 -18.52 0.02 -6.20
C THR A 164 -17.19 0.49 -6.77
N GLY A 165 -16.21 0.76 -5.90
CA GLY A 165 -14.88 1.23 -6.30
C GLY A 165 -13.90 0.07 -6.54
N PRO A 166 -12.65 0.41 -6.92
CA PRO A 166 -11.59 -0.59 -7.06
C PRO A 166 -11.28 -1.27 -5.73
N ALA A 167 -10.88 -2.54 -5.79
CA ALA A 167 -10.32 -3.24 -4.65
C ALA A 167 -8.93 -2.65 -4.31
N LEU A 168 -8.74 -2.25 -3.06
CA LEU A 168 -7.50 -1.59 -2.60
C LEU A 168 -6.75 -2.55 -1.69
N TYR A 169 -5.44 -2.66 -1.89
CA TYR A 169 -4.57 -3.53 -1.10
C TYR A 169 -3.36 -2.75 -0.59
N LEU A 170 -2.96 -2.98 0.66
CA LEU A 170 -1.77 -2.37 1.26
C LEU A 170 -0.98 -3.42 2.04
N GLY A 171 0.30 -3.54 1.75
CA GLY A 171 1.16 -4.47 2.47
C GLY A 171 2.62 -4.44 2.08
N SER A 172 3.37 -5.43 2.57
CA SER A 172 4.76 -5.64 2.16
C SER A 172 4.85 -6.09 0.70
N PRO A 173 6.00 -5.89 0.04
CA PRO A 173 6.23 -6.35 -1.33
C PRO A 173 5.89 -7.82 -1.55
N ALA A 174 6.24 -8.70 -0.60
CA ALA A 174 5.97 -10.14 -0.68
C ALA A 174 4.46 -10.45 -0.69
N ARG A 175 3.68 -9.80 0.19
CA ARG A 175 2.23 -9.98 0.26
C ARG A 175 1.52 -9.38 -0.96
N ILE A 176 2.01 -8.26 -1.47
CA ILE A 176 1.52 -7.66 -2.73
C ILE A 176 1.77 -8.62 -3.90
N LEU A 177 2.97 -9.20 -4.00
CA LEU A 177 3.28 -10.18 -5.04
C LEU A 177 2.36 -11.41 -4.96
N ALA A 178 2.13 -11.95 -3.76
CA ALA A 178 1.19 -13.05 -3.55
C ALA A 178 -0.26 -12.67 -3.93
N THR A 179 -0.65 -11.41 -3.71
CA THR A 179 -1.96 -10.90 -4.08
C THR A 179 -2.09 -10.74 -5.60
N LEU A 180 -1.06 -10.24 -6.28
CA LEU A 180 -1.02 -10.13 -7.75
C LEU A 180 -1.20 -11.49 -8.43
N LEU A 181 -0.55 -12.55 -7.90
CA LEU A 181 -0.73 -13.93 -8.37
C LEU A 181 -2.16 -14.43 -8.11
N ARG A 182 -2.69 -14.25 -6.89
CA ARG A 182 -4.06 -14.66 -6.54
C ARG A 182 -5.10 -13.98 -7.41
N SER A 183 -4.94 -12.70 -7.68
CA SER A 183 -5.87 -11.90 -8.50
C SER A 183 -5.62 -12.09 -10.00
N ARG A 184 -4.68 -12.94 -10.40
CA ARG A 184 -4.31 -13.20 -11.81
C ARG A 184 -3.93 -11.95 -12.60
N ILE A 185 -3.47 -10.90 -11.91
CA ILE A 185 -2.94 -9.68 -12.53
C ILE A 185 -1.58 -9.97 -13.18
N ILE A 186 -0.81 -10.86 -12.55
CA ILE A 186 0.39 -11.46 -13.15
C ILE A 186 0.21 -12.97 -13.27
N GLN A 187 0.88 -13.56 -14.27
CA GLN A 187 0.85 -15.00 -14.47
C GLN A 187 1.84 -15.71 -13.54
N PRO A 188 1.51 -16.94 -13.09
CA PRO A 188 2.48 -17.78 -12.42
C PRO A 188 3.69 -18.06 -13.34
N THR A 189 4.86 -18.15 -12.74
CA THR A 189 6.11 -18.45 -13.43
C THR A 189 6.60 -19.86 -13.10
N GLU A 190 7.42 -20.45 -13.96
CA GLU A 190 7.97 -21.79 -13.73
C GLU A 190 9.06 -21.77 -12.65
N LEU A 191 9.79 -20.65 -12.54
CA LEU A 191 10.90 -20.47 -11.61
C LEU A 191 10.68 -19.28 -10.67
N ALA A 192 11.11 -19.42 -9.43
CA ALA A 192 11.09 -18.33 -8.45
C ALA A 192 12.00 -17.14 -8.85
N SER A 193 13.05 -17.38 -9.64
CA SER A 193 13.89 -16.32 -10.19
C SER A 193 13.17 -15.45 -11.22
N GLU A 194 12.31 -16.05 -12.03
CA GLU A 194 11.46 -15.33 -12.98
C GLU A 194 10.40 -14.52 -12.25
N LEU A 195 9.78 -15.12 -11.21
CA LEU A 195 8.84 -14.40 -10.36
C LEU A 195 9.49 -13.20 -9.68
N ARG A 196 10.75 -13.34 -9.22
CA ARG A 196 11.52 -12.23 -8.67
C ARG A 196 11.74 -11.13 -9.72
N ALA A 197 12.18 -11.49 -10.93
CA ALA A 197 12.39 -10.54 -12.02
C ALA A 197 11.07 -9.81 -12.39
N ALA A 198 9.95 -10.54 -12.46
CA ALA A 198 8.64 -9.94 -12.66
C ALA A 198 8.25 -8.96 -11.53
N ALA A 199 8.55 -9.30 -10.28
CA ALA A 199 8.33 -8.44 -9.13
C ALA A 199 9.21 -7.16 -9.19
N GLU A 200 10.49 -7.28 -9.54
CA GLU A 200 11.40 -6.14 -9.71
C GLU A 200 10.90 -5.16 -10.79
N ASN A 201 10.39 -5.68 -11.91
CA ASN A 201 9.77 -4.88 -12.97
C ASN A 201 8.52 -4.12 -12.50
N LEU A 202 7.90 -4.53 -11.41
CA LEU A 202 6.78 -3.85 -10.77
C LEU A 202 7.20 -3.01 -9.55
N GLY A 203 8.50 -2.89 -9.29
CA GLY A 203 9.03 -2.11 -8.18
C GLY A 203 8.95 -2.80 -6.82
N LEU A 204 8.69 -4.10 -6.81
CA LEU A 204 8.67 -4.92 -5.59
C LEU A 204 10.07 -5.47 -5.33
N ASP A 205 10.84 -4.78 -4.47
CA ASP A 205 12.18 -5.22 -4.10
C ASP A 205 12.08 -6.45 -3.18
N LEU A 206 12.49 -7.61 -3.69
CA LEU A 206 12.42 -8.89 -2.99
C LEU A 206 13.72 -9.69 -3.13
N SER A 207 14.13 -10.34 -2.04
CA SER A 207 15.18 -11.35 -2.12
C SER A 207 14.69 -12.59 -2.89
N LEU A 208 15.60 -13.34 -3.49
CA LEU A 208 15.26 -14.61 -4.15
C LEU A 208 14.57 -15.58 -3.18
N ARG A 209 15.03 -15.63 -1.93
CA ARG A 209 14.42 -16.45 -0.87
C ARG A 209 12.96 -16.06 -0.61
N THR A 210 12.67 -14.76 -0.57
CA THR A 210 11.30 -14.26 -0.40
C THR A 210 10.44 -14.61 -1.61
N ALA A 211 10.96 -14.43 -2.82
CA ALA A 211 10.27 -14.83 -4.04
C ALA A 211 9.97 -16.36 -4.07
N GLN A 212 10.91 -17.21 -3.62
CA GLN A 212 10.70 -18.65 -3.46
C GLN A 212 9.56 -18.97 -2.49
N ARG A 213 9.44 -18.24 -1.37
CA ARG A 213 8.35 -18.42 -0.41
C ARG A 213 6.99 -18.05 -1.02
N VAL A 214 6.93 -16.95 -1.77
CA VAL A 214 5.71 -16.55 -2.50
C VAL A 214 5.37 -17.61 -3.54
N TRP A 215 6.33 -18.04 -4.34
CA TRP A 215 6.18 -19.06 -5.38
C TRP A 215 5.65 -20.39 -4.83
N ARG A 216 6.09 -20.78 -3.62
CA ARG A 216 5.61 -21.98 -2.91
C ARG A 216 4.26 -21.80 -2.20
N GLY A 217 3.62 -20.63 -2.32
CA GLY A 217 2.36 -20.33 -1.64
C GLY A 217 2.47 -20.15 -0.12
N GLN A 218 3.69 -19.94 0.41
CA GLN A 218 3.95 -19.78 1.85
C GLN A 218 3.66 -18.38 2.36
N VAL A 219 3.44 -17.41 1.47
CA VAL A 219 3.08 -16.03 1.81
C VAL A 219 1.58 -15.83 1.60
N ARG A 220 0.86 -15.48 2.66
CA ARG A 220 -0.57 -15.24 2.58
C ARG A 220 -0.86 -13.94 1.79
N PRO A 221 -1.69 -13.99 0.74
CA PRO A 221 -2.16 -12.80 0.04
C PRO A 221 -2.92 -11.85 0.97
N LEU A 222 -3.07 -10.60 0.55
CA LEU A 222 -3.84 -9.58 1.26
C LEU A 222 -5.33 -9.71 0.96
N ASP A 223 -6.15 -9.35 1.95
CA ASP A 223 -7.54 -9.03 1.74
C ASP A 223 -7.68 -7.56 1.39
N ALA A 224 -8.72 -7.19 0.62
CA ALA A 224 -8.95 -5.80 0.25
C ALA A 224 -9.20 -4.92 1.50
N VAL A 225 -8.83 -3.65 1.40
CA VAL A 225 -9.08 -2.67 2.45
C VAL A 225 -10.59 -2.44 2.57
N GLU A 226 -11.13 -2.67 3.75
CA GLU A 226 -12.58 -2.51 4.01
C GLU A 226 -13.02 -1.04 3.91
N VAL A 227 -14.25 -0.84 3.43
CA VAL A 227 -14.88 0.47 3.35
C VAL A 227 -15.12 1.01 4.77
N SER A 228 -14.62 2.22 5.06
CA SER A 228 -14.91 2.88 6.34
C SER A 228 -16.38 3.31 6.36
N GLY A 229 -17.23 2.63 7.15
CA GLY A 229 -18.65 2.99 7.28
C GLY A 229 -19.62 1.82 7.17
N GLY A 230 -19.21 0.66 6.68
CA GLY A 230 -19.94 -0.57 7.00
C GLY A 230 -19.55 -0.96 8.43
N SER A 231 -20.52 -0.99 9.35
CA SER A 231 -20.35 -1.80 10.54
C SER A 231 -19.83 -3.14 10.04
N ALA A 232 -18.59 -3.48 10.38
CA ALA A 232 -18.17 -4.86 10.30
C ALA A 232 -19.37 -5.65 10.83
N PRO A 233 -19.80 -6.74 10.15
CA PRO A 233 -20.70 -7.65 10.80
C PRO A 233 -20.00 -7.86 12.14
N ALA A 234 -20.68 -7.44 13.19
CA ALA A 234 -20.20 -7.69 14.53
C ALA A 234 -19.79 -9.15 14.43
N LYS A 235 -18.47 -9.44 14.51
CA LYS A 235 -18.08 -10.78 14.89
C LYS A 235 -19.03 -11.00 16.03
N GLU A 236 -19.99 -11.90 15.85
CA GLU A 236 -20.80 -12.37 16.92
C GLU A 236 -19.83 -12.46 18.09
N ARG A 237 -19.87 -11.48 18.93
CA ARG A 237 -19.40 -11.65 20.28
C ARG A 237 -20.32 -12.75 20.68
N ASP A 238 -19.78 -13.94 20.67
CA ASP A 238 -20.30 -15.04 21.47
C ASP A 238 -20.49 -14.39 22.85
N GLU A 239 -21.66 -13.80 23.04
CA GLU A 239 -22.13 -13.32 24.33
C GLU A 239 -22.44 -14.59 25.12
N ARG A 240 -21.35 -15.28 25.45
CA ARG A 240 -21.40 -16.21 26.54
C ARG A 240 -21.63 -15.38 27.78
N PRO A 241 -22.61 -15.72 28.59
CA PRO A 241 -22.99 -14.97 29.76
C PRO A 241 -21.76 -14.75 30.65
N VAL A 242 -21.50 -13.50 30.99
CA VAL A 242 -20.55 -13.11 32.02
C VAL A 242 -21.09 -13.63 33.33
N GLY A 243 -20.54 -14.73 33.81
CA GLY A 243 -20.93 -15.33 35.08
C GLY A 243 -20.81 -16.84 35.06
N GLY A 244 -19.62 -17.37 34.94
CA GLY A 244 -19.33 -18.79 35.12
C GLY A 244 -18.27 -18.98 36.20
N GLU A 245 -18.64 -19.63 37.31
CA GLU A 245 -17.70 -20.23 38.25
C GLU A 245 -16.95 -21.35 37.51
N GLY A 246 -15.84 -21.01 36.83
CA GLY A 246 -14.96 -21.97 36.19
C GLY A 246 -13.59 -21.98 36.87
N PRO A 247 -12.83 -23.09 36.80
CA PRO A 247 -11.47 -23.10 37.31
C PRO A 247 -10.59 -22.08 36.61
N VAL A 248 -9.80 -21.31 37.38
CA VAL A 248 -8.79 -20.38 36.84
C VAL A 248 -7.48 -21.12 36.77
N LEU A 249 -6.89 -21.26 35.58
CA LEU A 249 -5.53 -21.76 35.45
C LEU A 249 -4.56 -20.63 35.87
N ALA A 250 -3.94 -20.75 37.01
CA ALA A 250 -2.89 -19.84 37.43
C ALA A 250 -1.60 -20.18 36.66
N LEU A 251 -1.18 -19.32 35.78
CA LEU A 251 0.11 -19.41 35.07
C LEU A 251 1.12 -18.57 35.84
N GLY A 252 2.18 -19.19 36.31
CA GLY A 252 3.33 -18.51 36.91
C GLY A 252 4.16 -17.76 35.86
N ASP A 253 5.13 -16.98 36.29
CA ASP A 253 5.97 -16.18 35.35
C ASP A 253 6.85 -17.09 34.49
N GLU A 254 7.25 -18.27 34.96
CA GLU A 254 8.02 -19.24 34.17
C GLU A 254 7.21 -19.85 33.06
N GLU A 255 5.95 -20.25 33.29
CA GLU A 255 5.07 -20.79 32.26
C GLU A 255 4.71 -19.73 31.24
N ARG A 256 4.49 -18.49 31.66
CA ARG A 256 4.25 -17.36 30.78
C ARG A 256 5.45 -17.09 29.87
N ALA A 257 6.66 -17.12 30.41
CA ALA A 257 7.90 -16.96 29.68
C ALA A 257 8.10 -18.12 28.67
N ALA A 258 7.86 -19.36 29.09
CA ALA A 258 7.97 -20.53 28.21
C ALA A 258 7.00 -20.45 27.00
N ILE A 259 5.74 -20.06 27.26
CA ILE A 259 4.75 -19.86 26.20
C ILE A 259 5.20 -18.75 25.22
N ALA A 260 5.71 -17.65 25.77
CA ALA A 260 6.22 -16.53 24.97
C ALA A 260 7.40 -16.95 24.09
N ASP A 261 8.32 -17.77 24.62
CA ASP A 261 9.48 -18.25 23.86
C ASP A 261 9.11 -19.26 22.78
N ILE A 262 8.13 -20.13 23.04
CA ILE A 262 7.59 -21.03 22.02
C ILE A 262 7.01 -20.23 20.85
N LEU A 263 6.20 -19.22 21.16
CA LEU A 263 5.57 -18.38 20.14
C LEU A 263 6.59 -17.54 19.37
N ARG A 264 7.58 -16.97 20.05
CA ARG A 264 8.67 -16.24 19.37
C ARG A 264 9.49 -17.14 18.45
N ARG A 265 9.80 -18.36 18.89
CA ARG A 265 10.49 -19.36 18.03
C ARG A 265 9.65 -19.74 16.81
N ALA A 266 8.36 -19.97 17.00
CA ALA A 266 7.45 -20.27 15.90
C ALA A 266 7.32 -19.08 14.93
N ALA A 267 7.25 -17.86 15.46
CA ALA A 267 7.22 -16.64 14.65
C ALA A 267 8.52 -16.50 13.85
N ARG A 268 9.69 -16.63 14.48
CA ARG A 268 11.00 -16.59 13.80
C ARG A 268 11.16 -17.69 12.75
N ALA A 269 10.68 -18.91 13.02
CA ALA A 269 10.68 -19.99 12.03
C ALA A 269 9.80 -19.65 10.80
N SER A 270 8.83 -18.77 10.98
CA SER A 270 7.96 -18.23 9.92
C SER A 270 8.41 -16.87 9.40
N TYR A 271 9.60 -16.40 9.82
CA TYR A 271 10.12 -15.05 9.49
C TYR A 271 9.18 -13.92 9.89
N LEU A 272 8.55 -14.09 11.06
CA LEU A 272 7.68 -13.12 11.69
C LEU A 272 8.26 -12.73 13.04
N ASP A 273 7.92 -11.56 13.53
CA ASP A 273 8.22 -11.14 14.88
C ASP A 273 6.93 -10.92 15.68
N LEU A 274 7.04 -10.99 17.01
CA LEU A 274 5.90 -10.85 17.92
C LEU A 274 6.10 -9.65 18.84
N GLU A 275 5.09 -8.79 18.88
CA GLU A 275 4.98 -7.70 19.85
C GLU A 275 3.69 -7.80 20.65
N ASN A 276 3.71 -7.15 21.82
CA ASN A 276 2.53 -6.99 22.69
C ASN A 276 1.86 -8.33 23.06
N LEU A 277 2.68 -9.36 23.35
CA LEU A 277 2.15 -10.63 23.82
C LEU A 277 1.48 -10.43 25.18
N LYS A 278 0.15 -10.66 25.23
CA LYS A 278 -0.65 -10.65 26.44
C LYS A 278 -1.30 -12.01 26.64
N LEU A 279 -1.05 -12.63 27.77
CA LEU A 279 -1.68 -13.86 28.21
C LEU A 279 -2.58 -13.53 29.41
N GLU A 280 -3.89 -13.68 29.24
CA GLU A 280 -4.88 -13.46 30.30
C GLU A 280 -5.58 -14.78 30.61
N SER A 281 -5.64 -15.13 31.92
CA SER A 281 -6.40 -16.26 32.41
C SER A 281 -7.64 -15.75 33.13
N ARG A 282 -8.81 -16.25 32.73
CA ARG A 282 -10.11 -15.96 33.32
C ARG A 282 -10.80 -17.27 33.69
N PRO A 283 -11.82 -17.27 34.56
CA PRO A 283 -12.56 -18.48 34.87
C PRO A 283 -13.07 -19.17 33.59
N GLY A 284 -12.60 -20.42 33.37
CA GLY A 284 -12.97 -21.23 32.21
C GLY A 284 -12.36 -20.83 30.86
N GLU A 285 -11.49 -19.78 30.81
CA GLU A 285 -10.90 -19.29 29.56
C GLU A 285 -9.46 -18.83 29.74
N ILE A 286 -8.60 -19.19 28.78
CA ILE A 286 -7.28 -18.58 28.60
C ILE A 286 -7.29 -17.85 27.28
N SER A 287 -6.99 -16.55 27.29
CA SER A 287 -6.85 -15.76 26.07
C SER A 287 -5.40 -15.36 25.86
N LEU A 288 -4.93 -15.56 24.62
CA LEU A 288 -3.62 -15.15 24.16
C LEU A 288 -3.78 -14.16 23.01
N ARG A 289 -3.18 -12.98 23.17
CA ARG A 289 -3.15 -11.94 22.14
C ARG A 289 -1.73 -11.48 21.89
N ALA A 290 -1.33 -11.46 20.64
CA ALA A 290 -0.06 -10.92 20.19
C ALA A 290 -0.24 -10.18 18.87
N SER A 291 0.59 -9.18 18.64
CA SER A 291 0.74 -8.57 17.32
C SER A 291 1.83 -9.32 16.58
N VAL A 292 1.51 -9.83 15.40
CA VAL A 292 2.46 -10.53 14.52
C VAL A 292 2.79 -9.61 13.37
N TYR A 293 4.07 -9.39 13.07
CA TYR A 293 4.52 -8.56 11.96
C TYR A 293 5.72 -9.20 11.28
N GLU A 294 5.93 -8.89 10.01
CA GLU A 294 7.17 -9.22 9.33
C GLU A 294 8.22 -8.21 9.81
N PRO A 295 9.38 -8.66 10.37
CA PRO A 295 10.45 -7.74 10.69
C PRO A 295 10.84 -7.00 9.41
N GLU A 296 10.98 -5.68 9.49
CA GLU A 296 11.57 -4.90 8.39
C GLU A 296 13.01 -5.40 8.28
N GLU A 297 13.35 -6.10 7.19
CA GLU A 297 14.71 -6.53 6.95
C GLU A 297 15.56 -5.27 6.80
N ASP A 298 16.38 -4.97 7.80
CA ASP A 298 17.51 -4.04 7.68
C ASP A 298 18.52 -4.70 6.72
N TYR A 299 18.43 -4.38 5.45
CA TYR A 299 19.51 -4.70 4.51
C TYR A 299 20.64 -3.72 4.80
N GLU A 300 21.70 -4.20 5.48
CA GLU A 300 23.01 -3.59 5.46
C GLU A 300 23.66 -3.67 4.06
#